data_b1cb074803d853834b7f88e16ee6ee81
#
_entry.id   b1cb074803d853834b7f88e16ee6ee81
#
_cell.length_a   1.000
_cell.length_b   1.000
_cell.length_c   1.000
_cell.angle_alpha   90.00
_cell.angle_beta   90.00
_cell.angle_gamma   90.00
#
_symmetry.space_group_name_H-M   'P 1'
#
loop_
_entity.id
_entity.type
_entity.pdbx_description
1 polymer ?
#
loop_
_entity_poly.entity_id
_entity_poly.type
_entity_poly.pdbx_seq_one_letter_code
_entity_poly.pdbx_strand_id
1 'polypeptide(L)'
;LPAKPDLSAIRRFCDIVLVSDFLDPVEETMAWLEVLARHGVRAHLIEVADPAEETFPYAGRTEFTDPETGEKLTAGRAEMLAEEYRLRYRARREELAAWCKRLGWSFTANHTDRLASEALVRVHMAMTADGSHAGLADKGHAGLADRGHPPQATGKAVA
;
A
#
# COMPACT_ATOMS: atom_id res chain seq x y z
N LEU A 1 13.41 11.53 13.51
CA LEU A 1 12.63 10.77 12.54
C LEU A 1 12.30 9.42 13.09
N PRO A 2 11.06 8.95 13.07
CA PRO A 2 10.79 7.55 13.24
C PRO A 2 11.55 6.82 12.13
N ALA A 3 12.47 5.95 12.51
CA ALA A 3 13.19 5.12 11.56
C ALA A 3 12.17 4.36 10.69
N LYS A 4 12.45 4.27 9.39
CA LYS A 4 11.66 3.41 8.50
C LYS A 4 11.48 2.05 9.17
N PRO A 5 10.28 1.44 9.09
CA PRO A 5 10.01 0.19 9.80
C PRO A 5 11.08 -0.87 9.48
N ASP A 6 11.48 -1.62 10.51
CA ASP A 6 12.43 -2.72 10.32
C ASP A 6 11.76 -3.83 9.49
N LEU A 7 12.28 -4.02 8.29
CA LEU A 7 11.77 -5.03 7.35
C LEU A 7 12.08 -6.47 7.80
N SER A 8 13.01 -6.66 8.73
CA SER A 8 13.39 -8.00 9.22
C SER A 8 12.23 -8.71 9.94
N ALA A 9 11.29 -7.95 10.50
CA ALA A 9 10.10 -8.47 11.17
C ALA A 9 8.96 -8.84 10.20
N ILE A 10 9.05 -8.43 8.93
CA ILE A 10 7.99 -8.63 7.94
C ILE A 10 8.10 -10.01 7.32
N ARG A 11 7.04 -10.81 7.43
CA ARG A 11 6.96 -12.12 6.80
C ARG A 11 6.78 -11.99 5.30
N ARG A 12 7.36 -12.92 4.55
CA ARG A 12 7.15 -13.00 3.10
C ARG A 12 5.68 -13.36 2.81
N PHE A 13 5.17 -12.83 1.70
CA PHE A 13 3.80 -13.10 1.23
C PHE A 13 2.69 -12.75 2.25
N CYS A 14 2.88 -11.68 3.00
CA CYS A 14 1.86 -11.14 3.88
C CYS A 14 1.25 -9.86 3.32
N ASP A 15 0.09 -9.50 3.84
CA ASP A 15 -0.50 -8.18 3.63
C ASP A 15 -0.04 -7.25 4.73
N ILE A 16 0.32 -6.02 4.35
CA ILE A 16 0.69 -4.97 5.31
C ILE A 16 -0.11 -3.70 5.03
N VAL A 17 -0.39 -2.97 6.08
CA VAL A 17 -0.98 -1.63 5.99
C VAL A 17 0.06 -0.62 6.42
N LEU A 18 0.36 0.32 5.56
CA LEU A 18 1.30 1.41 5.82
C LEU A 18 0.51 2.71 5.96
N VAL A 19 0.67 3.37 7.09
CA VAL A 19 0.01 4.65 7.39
C VAL A 19 1.07 5.70 7.59
N SER A 20 1.09 6.73 6.74
CA SER A 20 2.07 7.82 6.77
C SER A 20 1.53 9.02 6.00
N ASP A 21 2.18 10.16 6.13
CA ASP A 21 2.02 11.32 5.26
C ASP A 21 2.76 11.17 3.92
N PHE A 22 3.73 10.24 3.84
CA PHE A 22 4.60 9.98 2.68
C PHE A 22 5.26 11.26 2.14
N LEU A 23 5.69 12.18 3.02
CA LEU A 23 6.32 13.45 2.65
C LEU A 23 7.81 13.32 2.29
N ASP A 24 8.42 12.19 2.58
CA ASP A 24 9.78 11.88 2.14
C ASP A 24 9.93 12.01 0.60
N PRO A 25 11.14 12.22 0.08
CA PRO A 25 11.38 12.19 -1.36
C PRO A 25 10.82 10.92 -2.00
N VAL A 26 10.13 11.08 -3.15
CA VAL A 26 9.40 9.97 -3.80
C VAL A 26 10.34 8.81 -4.12
N GLU A 27 11.55 9.12 -4.57
CA GLU A 27 12.57 8.13 -4.93
C GLU A 27 12.98 7.27 -3.71
N GLU A 28 13.12 7.88 -2.53
CA GLU A 28 13.45 7.17 -1.30
C GLU A 28 12.31 6.29 -0.83
N THR A 29 11.09 6.83 -0.88
CA THR A 29 9.86 6.09 -0.55
C THR A 29 9.71 4.90 -1.48
N MET A 30 9.87 5.08 -2.79
CA MET A 30 9.78 4.00 -3.78
C MET A 30 10.86 2.94 -3.58
N ALA A 31 12.11 3.34 -3.35
CA ALA A 31 13.20 2.40 -3.12
C ALA A 31 12.91 1.49 -1.91
N TRP A 32 12.37 2.05 -0.84
CA TRP A 32 11.98 1.30 0.33
C TRP A 32 10.79 0.36 0.06
N LEU A 33 9.75 0.83 -0.63
CA LEU A 33 8.59 0.03 -1.01
C LEU A 33 8.96 -1.10 -1.98
N GLU A 34 9.95 -0.90 -2.87
CA GLU A 34 10.47 -1.96 -3.75
C GLU A 34 11.08 -3.12 -2.96
N VAL A 35 11.73 -2.86 -1.84
CA VAL A 35 12.23 -3.94 -0.98
C VAL A 35 11.09 -4.82 -0.49
N LEU A 36 9.97 -4.22 -0.07
CA LEU A 36 8.76 -4.95 0.32
C LEU A 36 8.19 -5.77 -0.84
N ALA A 37 8.11 -5.18 -2.02
CA ALA A 37 7.61 -5.86 -3.22
C ALA A 37 8.45 -7.10 -3.57
N ARG A 38 9.79 -7.02 -3.47
CA ARG A 38 10.70 -8.16 -3.69
C ARG A 38 10.52 -9.29 -2.66
N HIS A 39 10.01 -8.97 -1.46
CA HIS A 39 9.65 -9.99 -0.47
C HIS A 39 8.28 -10.63 -0.73
N GLY A 40 7.58 -10.25 -1.81
CA GLY A 40 6.25 -10.74 -2.14
C GLY A 40 5.18 -10.22 -1.18
N VAL A 41 5.43 -9.10 -0.53
CA VAL A 41 4.48 -8.42 0.34
C VAL A 41 3.44 -7.70 -0.51
N ARG A 42 2.18 -7.78 -0.13
CA ARG A 42 1.12 -6.93 -0.67
C ARG A 42 0.87 -5.80 0.32
N ALA A 43 1.02 -4.56 -0.14
CA ALA A 43 0.87 -3.40 0.72
C ALA A 43 -0.38 -2.59 0.38
N HIS A 44 -0.96 -2.02 1.44
CA HIS A 44 -2.08 -1.09 1.39
C HIS A 44 -1.63 0.21 2.04
N LEU A 45 -1.45 1.25 1.24
CA LEU A 45 -0.97 2.54 1.70
C LEU A 45 -2.16 3.44 2.06
N ILE A 46 -2.10 4.03 3.25
CA ILE A 46 -3.01 5.09 3.70
C ILE A 46 -2.18 6.36 3.87
N GLU A 47 -2.35 7.30 2.96
CA GLU A 47 -1.81 8.65 3.14
C GLU A 47 -2.71 9.41 4.10
N VAL A 48 -2.12 9.95 5.17
CA VAL A 48 -2.81 10.87 6.09
C VAL A 48 -2.35 12.28 5.75
N ALA A 49 -3.27 13.12 5.31
CA ALA A 49 -2.99 14.48 4.85
C ALA A 49 -3.87 15.49 5.55
N ASP A 50 -3.30 16.63 5.90
CA ASP A 50 -4.10 17.78 6.34
C ASP A 50 -4.68 18.52 5.11
N PRO A 51 -5.96 18.93 5.13
CA PRO A 51 -6.51 19.75 4.05
C PRO A 51 -5.72 21.03 3.76
N ALA A 52 -5.02 21.59 4.75
CA ALA A 52 -4.17 22.75 4.57
C ALA A 52 -2.90 22.44 3.75
N GLU A 53 -2.39 21.21 3.81
CA GLU A 53 -1.27 20.77 2.96
C GLU A 53 -1.69 20.70 1.49
N GLU A 54 -2.90 20.25 1.21
CA GLU A 54 -3.40 20.14 -0.15
C GLU A 54 -3.80 21.50 -0.75
N THR A 55 -4.44 22.35 0.06
CA THR A 55 -4.98 23.64 -0.39
C THR A 55 -3.98 24.78 -0.32
N PHE A 56 -2.96 24.66 0.52
CA PHE A 56 -1.96 25.70 0.82
C PHE A 56 -2.62 27.07 1.06
N PRO A 57 -3.37 27.26 2.16
CA PRO A 57 -4.19 28.45 2.38
C PRO A 57 -3.40 29.66 2.93
N TYR A 58 -2.09 29.70 2.72
CA TYR A 58 -1.21 30.71 3.29
C TYR A 58 -1.05 31.89 2.35
N ALA A 59 -1.05 33.11 2.92
CA ALA A 59 -0.89 34.37 2.19
C ALA A 59 -0.05 35.36 2.99
N GLY A 60 0.55 36.31 2.29
CA GLY A 60 1.42 37.34 2.89
C GLY A 60 2.72 36.77 3.44
N ARG A 61 3.29 37.48 4.42
CA ARG A 61 4.52 37.03 5.07
C ARG A 61 4.21 35.90 6.05
N THR A 62 4.67 34.69 5.70
CA THR A 62 4.43 33.48 6.50
C THR A 62 5.77 32.84 6.87
N GLU A 63 5.95 32.45 8.12
CA GLU A 63 7.06 31.64 8.59
C GLU A 63 6.60 30.19 8.70
N PHE A 64 7.26 29.29 7.99
CA PHE A 64 7.09 27.85 8.09
C PHE A 64 8.21 27.29 8.98
N THR A 65 7.85 26.45 9.92
CA THR A 65 8.81 25.78 10.79
C THR A 65 8.69 24.26 10.59
N ASP A 66 9.80 23.63 10.28
CA ASP A 66 9.88 22.17 10.26
C ASP A 66 9.82 21.64 11.69
N PRO A 67 8.81 20.85 12.06
CA PRO A 67 8.67 20.34 13.43
C PRO A 67 9.75 19.33 13.83
N GLU A 68 10.42 18.70 12.85
CA GLU A 68 11.44 17.69 13.10
C GLU A 68 12.84 18.30 13.28
N THR A 69 13.22 19.23 12.42
CA THR A 69 14.53 19.86 12.43
C THR A 69 14.57 21.19 13.17
N GLY A 70 13.40 21.84 13.32
CA GLY A 70 13.29 23.20 13.83
C GLY A 70 13.73 24.26 12.83
N GLU A 71 14.07 23.88 11.59
CA GLU A 71 14.43 24.82 10.53
C GLU A 71 13.26 25.73 10.19
N LYS A 72 13.58 26.98 9.86
CA LYS A 72 12.60 28.02 9.55
C LYS A 72 12.78 28.54 8.14
N LEU A 73 11.69 28.57 7.40
CA LEU A 73 11.59 29.18 6.08
C LEU A 73 10.60 30.35 6.14
N THR A 74 11.05 31.55 5.84
CA THR A 74 10.16 32.72 5.75
C THR A 74 9.86 33.04 4.30
N ALA A 75 8.60 32.92 3.89
CA ALA A 75 8.11 33.38 2.62
C ALA A 75 7.59 34.81 2.75
N GLY A 76 8.11 35.73 1.93
CA GLY A 76 7.63 37.12 1.92
C GLY A 76 6.21 37.26 1.36
N ARG A 77 5.83 36.40 0.45
CA ARG A 77 4.52 36.25 -0.17
C ARG A 77 4.21 34.78 -0.37
N ALA A 78 3.58 34.15 0.62
CA ALA A 78 3.30 32.72 0.60
C ALA A 78 2.39 32.31 -0.59
N GLU A 79 1.45 33.17 -0.97
CA GLU A 79 0.57 32.94 -2.12
C GLU A 79 1.29 32.71 -3.43
N MET A 80 2.52 33.25 -3.60
CA MET A 80 3.31 33.07 -4.82
C MET A 80 3.87 31.64 -4.95
N LEU A 81 3.96 30.91 -3.83
CA LEU A 81 4.42 29.53 -3.78
C LEU A 81 3.26 28.53 -3.97
N ALA A 82 2.03 28.98 -3.80
CA ALA A 82 0.87 28.12 -3.65
C ALA A 82 0.64 27.22 -4.87
N GLU A 83 0.77 27.74 -6.08
CA GLU A 83 0.50 26.98 -7.30
C GLU A 83 1.56 25.91 -7.54
N GLU A 84 2.84 26.28 -7.44
CA GLU A 84 3.95 25.33 -7.59
C GLU A 84 3.91 24.24 -6.53
N TYR A 85 3.62 24.60 -5.28
CA TYR A 85 3.47 23.66 -4.19
C TYR A 85 2.34 22.65 -4.45
N ARG A 86 1.15 23.13 -4.83
CA ARG A 86 -0.01 22.26 -5.12
C ARG A 86 0.26 21.33 -6.30
N LEU A 87 0.98 21.79 -7.32
CA LEU A 87 1.37 20.94 -8.45
C LEU A 87 2.31 19.83 -8.00
N ARG A 88 3.36 20.16 -7.23
CA ARG A 88 4.31 19.17 -6.69
C ARG A 88 3.62 18.16 -5.75
N TYR A 89 2.75 18.65 -4.89
CA TYR A 89 1.99 17.83 -3.95
C TYR A 89 1.12 16.80 -4.68
N ARG A 90 0.36 17.24 -5.69
CA ARG A 90 -0.47 16.35 -6.51
C ARG A 90 0.36 15.36 -7.33
N ALA A 91 1.40 15.83 -7.98
CA ALA A 91 2.27 14.98 -8.79
C ALA A 91 2.88 13.84 -7.96
N ARG A 92 3.36 14.14 -6.75
CA ARG A 92 3.87 13.12 -5.81
C ARG A 92 2.82 12.07 -5.47
N ARG A 93 1.60 12.50 -5.10
CA ARG A 93 0.48 11.60 -4.77
C ARG A 93 0.11 10.72 -5.95
N GLU A 94 0.00 11.30 -7.14
CA GLU A 94 -0.30 10.57 -8.37
C GLU A 94 0.78 9.54 -8.71
N GLU A 95 2.03 9.89 -8.52
CA GLU A 95 3.16 8.99 -8.75
C GLU A 95 3.15 7.79 -7.80
N LEU A 96 2.94 8.01 -6.50
CA LEU A 96 2.80 6.94 -5.51
C LEU A 96 1.60 6.05 -5.81
N ALA A 97 0.44 6.65 -6.14
CA ALA A 97 -0.76 5.89 -6.49
C ALA A 97 -0.57 5.04 -7.74
N ALA A 98 0.07 5.60 -8.79
CA ALA A 98 0.38 4.88 -10.01
C ALA A 98 1.36 3.72 -9.75
N TRP A 99 2.33 3.93 -8.88
CA TRP A 99 3.29 2.91 -8.51
C TRP A 99 2.63 1.76 -7.74
N CYS A 100 1.80 2.06 -6.75
CA CYS A 100 1.00 1.07 -6.04
C CYS A 100 0.14 0.24 -7.00
N LYS A 101 -0.53 0.90 -7.94
CA LYS A 101 -1.35 0.23 -8.96
C LYS A 101 -0.54 -0.76 -9.81
N ARG A 102 0.70 -0.42 -10.20
CA ARG A 102 1.57 -1.34 -10.97
C ARG A 102 1.94 -2.61 -10.20
N LEU A 103 2.03 -2.50 -8.87
CA LEU A 103 2.33 -3.63 -7.98
C LEU A 103 1.08 -4.43 -7.54
N GLY A 104 -0.11 -4.02 -7.94
CA GLY A 104 -1.37 -4.59 -7.43
C GLY A 104 -1.65 -4.21 -5.98
N TRP A 105 -1.07 -3.12 -5.50
CA TRP A 105 -1.27 -2.57 -4.16
C TRP A 105 -2.37 -1.52 -4.16
N SER A 106 -2.98 -1.26 -3.00
CA SER A 106 -3.95 -0.17 -2.87
C SER A 106 -3.30 1.08 -2.29
N PHE A 107 -3.78 2.24 -2.73
CA PHE A 107 -3.44 3.54 -2.19
C PHE A 107 -4.73 4.29 -1.85
N THR A 108 -4.81 4.83 -0.63
CA THR A 108 -5.98 5.57 -0.14
C THR A 108 -5.51 6.84 0.54
N ALA A 109 -5.95 8.01 0.06
CA ALA A 109 -5.77 9.25 0.79
C ALA A 109 -6.90 9.44 1.82
N ASN A 110 -6.53 9.81 3.04
CA ASN A 110 -7.44 10.15 4.11
C ASN A 110 -7.06 11.51 4.68
N HIS A 111 -8.02 12.44 4.74
CA HIS A 111 -7.79 13.75 5.33
C HIS A 111 -8.05 13.73 6.84
N THR A 112 -7.31 14.55 7.57
CA THR A 112 -7.41 14.64 9.04
C THR A 112 -8.77 15.13 9.53
N ASP A 113 -9.56 15.78 8.66
CA ASP A 113 -10.95 16.23 8.91
C ASP A 113 -11.99 15.13 8.61
N ARG A 114 -11.58 13.94 8.20
CA ARG A 114 -12.44 12.79 7.90
C ARG A 114 -12.28 11.68 8.92
N LEU A 115 -13.28 10.83 9.01
CA LEU A 115 -13.24 9.69 9.91
C LEU A 115 -12.20 8.66 9.43
N ALA A 116 -11.27 8.29 10.29
CA ALA A 116 -10.27 7.24 9.99
C ALA A 116 -10.93 5.90 9.60
N SER A 117 -12.14 5.62 10.10
CA SER A 117 -12.91 4.43 9.74
C SER A 117 -13.22 4.34 8.26
N GLU A 118 -13.35 5.45 7.53
CA GLU A 118 -13.59 5.44 6.08
C GLU A 118 -12.38 4.86 5.33
N ALA A 119 -11.16 5.26 5.72
CA ALA A 119 -9.94 4.71 5.14
C ALA A 119 -9.77 3.22 5.47
N LEU A 120 -10.04 2.83 6.71
CA LEU A 120 -9.95 1.43 7.15
C LEU A 120 -10.94 0.53 6.40
N VAL A 121 -12.16 0.99 6.16
CA VAL A 121 -13.15 0.24 5.36
C VAL A 121 -12.66 0.04 3.92
N ARG A 122 -12.09 1.08 3.28
CA ARG A 122 -11.54 0.96 1.92
C ARG A 122 -10.39 -0.05 1.85
N VAL A 123 -9.48 0.00 2.82
CA VAL A 123 -8.37 -0.97 2.91
C VAL A 123 -8.91 -2.37 3.13
N HIS A 124 -9.86 -2.55 4.05
CA HIS A 124 -10.49 -3.85 4.28
C HIS A 124 -11.14 -4.41 3.02
N MET A 125 -11.87 -3.58 2.27
CA MET A 125 -12.45 -3.97 0.98
C MET A 125 -11.38 -4.36 -0.04
N ALA A 126 -10.26 -3.62 -0.14
CA ALA A 126 -9.17 -3.95 -1.03
C ALA A 126 -8.52 -5.30 -0.68
N MET A 127 -8.28 -5.56 0.61
CA MET A 127 -7.72 -6.83 1.09
C MET A 127 -8.65 -8.01 0.78
N THR A 128 -9.96 -7.85 0.93
CA THR A 128 -10.94 -8.92 0.70
C THR A 128 -11.24 -9.16 -0.78
N ALA A 129 -11.23 -8.13 -1.61
CA ALA A 129 -11.45 -8.26 -3.05
C ALA A 129 -10.42 -9.17 -3.73
N ASP A 130 -9.15 -9.01 -3.35
CA ASP A 130 -8.05 -9.83 -3.89
C ASP A 130 -8.01 -11.24 -3.29
N GLY A 131 -8.45 -11.41 -2.04
CA GLY A 131 -8.56 -12.73 -1.39
C GLY A 131 -9.56 -13.66 -2.08
N SER A 132 -10.55 -13.11 -2.79
CA SER A 132 -11.54 -13.91 -3.55
C SER A 132 -10.93 -14.61 -4.77
N HIS A 133 -9.85 -14.09 -5.35
CA HIS A 133 -9.16 -14.71 -6.48
C HIS A 133 -8.18 -15.81 -6.06
N ALA A 134 -7.59 -15.73 -4.86
CA ALA A 134 -6.70 -16.78 -4.35
C ALA A 134 -7.45 -18.06 -3.96
N GLY A 135 -8.72 -17.94 -3.53
CA GLY A 135 -9.56 -19.07 -3.14
C GLY A 135 -10.14 -19.88 -4.31
N LEU A 136 -10.13 -19.35 -5.53
CA LEU A 136 -10.63 -20.04 -6.74
C LEU A 136 -9.53 -20.86 -7.45
N ALA A 137 -8.26 -20.55 -7.22
CA ALA A 137 -7.15 -21.30 -7.84
C ALA A 137 -6.84 -22.63 -7.13
N ASP A 138 -7.21 -22.79 -5.86
CA ASP A 138 -6.94 -24.01 -5.06
C ASP A 138 -8.02 -25.09 -5.16
N LYS A 139 -9.15 -24.83 -5.84
CA LYS A 139 -10.22 -25.83 -6.02
C LYS A 139 -10.13 -26.66 -7.32
N GLY A 140 -9.05 -26.48 -8.08
CA GLY A 140 -8.89 -27.14 -9.39
C GLY A 140 -8.03 -28.42 -9.41
N HIS A 141 -7.46 -28.87 -8.30
CA HIS A 141 -6.51 -30.00 -8.32
C HIS A 141 -6.84 -31.17 -7.37
N ALA A 142 -8.04 -31.25 -6.83
CA ALA A 142 -8.47 -32.42 -6.06
C ALA A 142 -9.58 -33.18 -6.80
N GLY A 143 -9.19 -33.92 -7.85
CA GLY A 143 -10.18 -34.73 -8.52
C GLY A 143 -9.68 -35.51 -9.74
N LEU A 144 -8.60 -36.27 -9.66
CA LEU A 144 -8.31 -37.35 -10.63
C LEU A 144 -7.26 -38.32 -10.05
N ALA A 145 -7.62 -39.15 -9.13
CA ALA A 145 -6.88 -40.41 -8.86
C ALA A 145 -7.78 -41.35 -8.04
N ASP A 146 -8.76 -41.91 -8.65
CA ASP A 146 -9.27 -43.25 -8.29
C ASP A 146 -10.02 -43.85 -9.46
N ARG A 147 -9.33 -44.68 -10.23
CA ARG A 147 -9.94 -45.64 -11.15
C ARG A 147 -9.17 -46.95 -11.09
N GLY A 148 -9.77 -47.88 -10.33
CA GLY A 148 -9.92 -49.23 -10.86
C GLY A 148 -8.73 -50.13 -10.77
N HIS A 149 -8.59 -50.80 -9.66
CA HIS A 149 -7.91 -52.10 -9.59
C HIS A 149 -8.91 -53.18 -10.04
N PRO A 150 -8.59 -54.03 -11.05
CA PRO A 150 -9.47 -55.14 -11.45
C PRO A 150 -9.30 -56.31 -10.48
N PRO A 151 -10.36 -57.10 -10.21
CA PRO A 151 -10.31 -58.25 -9.30
C PRO A 151 -9.52 -59.41 -9.89
N GLN A 152 -8.60 -59.94 -9.11
CA GLN A 152 -7.88 -61.20 -9.45
C GLN A 152 -8.83 -62.39 -9.29
N ALA A 153 -8.97 -63.18 -10.38
CA ALA A 153 -9.67 -64.44 -10.38
C ALA A 153 -8.84 -65.52 -9.70
N THR A 154 -9.44 -66.14 -8.68
CA THR A 154 -8.94 -67.37 -8.07
C THR A 154 -9.33 -68.57 -8.91
N GLY A 155 -8.37 -69.13 -9.65
CA GLY A 155 -8.51 -70.42 -10.28
C GLY A 155 -7.98 -71.53 -9.41
N LYS A 156 -8.88 -72.38 -8.94
CA LYS A 156 -8.61 -73.64 -8.25
C LYS A 156 -8.37 -74.72 -9.31
N ALA A 157 -7.21 -75.38 -9.32
CA ALA A 157 -7.03 -76.65 -10.07
C ALA A 157 -6.88 -77.80 -9.09
N VAL A 158 -7.67 -78.84 -9.32
CA VAL A 158 -7.65 -80.15 -8.69
C VAL A 158 -6.96 -81.10 -9.63
N ALA A 159 -6.02 -81.85 -9.13
CA ALA A 159 -5.74 -83.26 -9.26
C ALA A 159 -4.31 -83.52 -8.89
#